data_c07c4a333a33741533ef79879da0c657
#
_entry.id   c07c4a333a33741533ef79879da0c657
#
_cell.length_a   1.000
_cell.length_b   1.000
_cell.length_c   1.000
_cell.angle_alpha   90.00
_cell.angle_beta   90.00
_cell.angle_gamma   90.00
#
_symmetry.space_group_name_H-M   'P 1'
#
loop_
_entity.id
_entity.type
_entity.pdbx_description
1 polymer ?
#
loop_
_entity_poly.entity_id
_entity_poly.type
_entity_poly.pdbx_seq_one_letter_code
_entity_poly.pdbx_strand_id
1 'polypeptide(L)'
;MIEASSSLKLTVAHEFQRPVARERITYLLNYWSERFGVQNEWHGDRVFLSGKVWGVEIRAVFTVLEKSVIAIANDPRTMLASAAQGYVYKKLRKYLHPTYEEP
;
A
#
# COMPACT_ATOMS: atom_id res chain seq x y z
N MET A 1 -3.33 0.19 22.79
CA MET A 1 -3.51 -0.04 22.31
C MET A 1 -3.88 -0.08 21.35
N ILE A 2 -3.84 0.16 20.75
CA ILE A 2 -4.24 0.10 20.01
C ILE A 2 -4.56 -0.49 19.43
N GLU A 3 -4.68 -0.51 19.22
CA GLU A 3 -5.07 -1.31 18.82
C GLU A 3 -4.89 -1.93 17.73
N ALA A 4 -4.35 -3.00 17.66
CA ALA A 4 -4.12 -3.78 16.49
C ALA A 4 -5.42 -4.07 15.79
N SER A 5 -6.46 -4.19 16.52
CA SER A 5 -7.77 -4.48 15.95
C SER A 5 -8.33 -3.30 15.14
N SER A 6 -7.75 -2.12 15.29
CA SER A 6 -8.25 -0.96 14.56
C SER A 6 -7.35 -0.60 13.38
N SER A 7 -6.52 -1.53 12.93
CA SER A 7 -5.71 -1.29 11.76
C SER A 7 -5.74 -2.51 10.85
N LEU A 8 -5.52 -2.25 9.57
CA LEU A 8 -5.43 -3.30 8.57
C LEU A 8 -3.96 -3.60 8.30
N LYS A 9 -3.64 -4.87 8.15
CA LYS A 9 -2.27 -5.27 7.87
C LYS A 9 -2.26 -6.32 6.76
N LEU A 10 -1.43 -6.08 5.76
CA LEU A 10 -1.25 -6.99 4.64
C LEU A 10 0.22 -7.27 4.45
N THR A 11 0.53 -8.49 4.04
CA THR A 11 1.89 -8.84 3.67
C THR A 11 1.83 -9.50 2.30
N VAL A 12 2.62 -8.98 1.37
CA VAL A 12 2.66 -9.50 0.01
C VAL A 12 4.10 -9.83 -0.33
N ALA A 13 4.33 -11.07 -0.72
CA ALA A 13 5.67 -11.52 -1.10
C ALA A 13 6.07 -10.97 -2.46
N HIS A 14 7.37 -10.79 -2.68
CA HIS A 14 7.88 -10.43 -3.98
C HIS A 14 9.22 -11.11 -4.20
N GLU A 15 9.66 -11.12 -5.45
CA GLU A 15 10.90 -11.76 -5.83
C GLU A 15 11.93 -10.76 -6.35
N PHE A 16 11.72 -9.48 -6.11
CA PHE A 16 12.62 -8.44 -6.56
C PHE A 16 13.63 -8.10 -5.49
N GLN A 17 14.71 -7.45 -5.88
CA GLN A 17 15.55 -6.79 -4.91
C GLN A 17 14.85 -5.54 -4.41
N ARG A 18 15.24 -5.08 -3.22
CA ARG A 18 14.54 -3.98 -2.58
C ARG A 18 14.40 -2.73 -3.46
N PRO A 19 15.47 -2.28 -4.15
CA PRO A 19 15.29 -1.07 -4.96
C PRO A 19 14.25 -1.25 -6.06
N VAL A 20 14.17 -2.44 -6.65
CA VAL A 20 13.18 -2.69 -7.68
C VAL A 20 11.79 -2.77 -7.08
N ALA A 21 11.66 -3.41 -5.92
CA ALA A 21 10.36 -3.46 -5.24
C ALA A 21 9.90 -2.06 -4.88
N ARG A 22 10.81 -1.19 -4.41
CA ARG A 22 10.45 0.20 -4.12
C ARG A 22 9.98 0.93 -5.36
N GLU A 23 10.62 0.68 -6.49
CA GLU A 23 10.20 1.30 -7.74
C GLU A 23 8.79 0.86 -8.11
N ARG A 24 8.50 -0.43 -7.94
CA ARG A 24 7.16 -0.95 -8.26
C ARG A 24 6.11 -0.33 -7.35
N ILE A 25 6.43 -0.20 -6.06
CA ILE A 25 5.52 0.45 -5.13
C ILE A 25 5.33 1.92 -5.53
N THR A 26 6.39 2.58 -5.97
CA THR A 26 6.29 3.98 -6.41
C THR A 26 5.32 4.11 -7.58
N TYR A 27 5.35 3.17 -8.52
CA TYR A 27 4.40 3.19 -9.63
C TYR A 27 2.96 3.11 -9.12
N LEU A 28 2.72 2.22 -8.16
CA LEU A 28 1.39 2.07 -7.60
C LEU A 28 0.95 3.34 -6.88
N LEU A 29 1.87 3.95 -6.11
CA LEU A 29 1.53 5.16 -5.38
C LEU A 29 1.26 6.34 -6.31
N ASN A 30 1.98 6.41 -7.43
CA ASN A 30 1.70 7.43 -8.43
C ASN A 30 0.31 7.25 -9.03
N TYR A 31 -0.07 6.01 -9.27
CA TYR A 31 -1.41 5.71 -9.77
C TYR A 31 -2.46 6.20 -8.78
N TRP A 32 -2.27 5.90 -7.50
CA TRP A 32 -3.22 6.33 -6.47
C TRP A 32 -3.20 7.84 -6.29
N SER A 33 -2.05 8.47 -6.44
CA SER A 33 -1.95 9.92 -6.33
C SER A 33 -2.76 10.59 -7.44
N GLU A 34 -2.64 10.09 -8.65
CA GLU A 34 -3.36 10.67 -9.78
C GLU A 34 -4.85 10.39 -9.69
N ARG A 35 -5.21 9.21 -9.21
CA ARG A 35 -6.61 8.81 -9.23
C ARG A 35 -7.38 9.31 -8.01
N PHE A 36 -6.76 9.33 -6.85
CA PHE A 36 -7.43 9.65 -5.60
C PHE A 36 -6.86 10.84 -4.86
N GLY A 37 -5.76 11.41 -5.34
CA GLY A 37 -5.15 12.52 -4.64
C GLY A 37 -4.39 12.13 -3.39
N VAL A 38 -4.04 10.86 -3.23
CA VAL A 38 -3.29 10.39 -2.08
C VAL A 38 -1.86 10.89 -2.18
N GLN A 39 -1.32 11.38 -1.07
CA GLN A 39 0.06 11.85 -1.02
C GLN A 39 0.93 10.78 -0.39
N ASN A 40 2.21 10.80 -0.75
CA ASN A 40 3.14 9.83 -0.19
C ASN A 40 4.49 10.47 0.05
N GLU A 41 5.24 9.87 0.98
CA GLU A 41 6.56 10.37 1.32
C GLU A 41 7.43 9.19 1.74
N TRP A 42 8.58 9.02 1.09
CA TRP A 42 9.49 7.93 1.38
C TRP A 42 10.48 8.31 2.47
N HIS A 43 10.73 7.37 3.37
CA HIS A 43 11.77 7.47 4.39
C HIS A 43 12.50 6.12 4.41
N GLY A 44 13.60 6.03 3.69
CA GLY A 44 14.30 4.76 3.56
C GLY A 44 13.43 3.76 2.83
N ASP A 45 13.20 2.61 3.44
CA ASP A 45 12.40 1.55 2.83
C ASP A 45 10.94 1.61 3.25
N ARG A 46 10.52 2.71 3.85
CA ARG A 46 9.13 2.94 4.24
C ARG A 46 8.56 4.10 3.47
N VAL A 47 7.30 3.99 3.11
CA VAL A 47 6.60 5.11 2.51
C VAL A 47 5.32 5.35 3.29
N PHE A 48 5.07 6.62 3.59
CA PHE A 48 3.91 7.05 4.36
C PHE A 48 2.90 7.64 3.39
N LEU A 49 1.67 7.14 3.46
CA LEU A 49 0.58 7.61 2.61
C LEU A 49 -0.46 8.32 3.43
N SER A 50 -1.04 9.36 2.86
CA SER A 50 -2.14 10.07 3.50
C SER A 50 -3.04 10.68 2.46
N GLY A 51 -4.34 10.78 2.77
CA GLY A 51 -5.27 11.39 1.86
C GLY A 51 -6.69 11.11 2.29
N LYS A 52 -7.62 11.61 1.50
CA LYS A 52 -9.02 11.38 1.75
C LYS A 52 -9.63 10.80 0.50
N VAL A 53 -10.17 9.59 0.61
CA VAL A 53 -10.77 8.89 -0.51
C VAL A 53 -12.24 8.67 -0.20
N TRP A 54 -13.11 9.24 -1.02
CA TRP A 54 -14.56 9.15 -0.84
C TRP A 54 -14.98 9.59 0.56
N GLY A 55 -14.35 10.68 1.05
CA GLY A 55 -14.69 11.22 2.35
C GLY A 55 -14.08 10.50 3.54
N VAL A 56 -13.31 9.44 3.31
CA VAL A 56 -12.68 8.67 4.37
C VAL A 56 -11.19 9.00 4.42
N GLU A 57 -10.74 9.37 5.60
CA GLU A 57 -9.33 9.68 5.78
C GLU A 57 -8.51 8.40 5.80
N ILE A 58 -7.48 8.35 4.95
CA ILE A 58 -6.62 7.19 4.81
C ILE A 58 -5.22 7.55 5.25
N ARG A 59 -4.65 6.72 6.09
CA ARG A 59 -3.24 6.80 6.46
C ARG A 59 -2.66 5.40 6.45
N ALA A 60 -1.52 5.26 5.80
CA ALA A 60 -0.92 3.94 5.66
C ALA A 60 0.59 4.05 5.62
N VAL A 61 1.24 2.95 5.98
CA VAL A 61 2.69 2.82 5.88
C VAL A 61 2.98 1.54 5.15
N PHE A 62 3.75 1.64 4.07
CA PHE A 62 4.23 0.47 3.36
C PHE A 62 5.71 0.32 3.65
N THR A 63 6.11 -0.86 4.10
CA THR A 63 7.51 -1.16 4.38
C THR A 63 7.99 -2.20 3.37
N VAL A 64 9.05 -1.86 2.63
CA VAL A 64 9.61 -2.76 1.64
C VAL A 64 10.72 -3.56 2.29
N LEU A 65 10.51 -4.86 2.38
CA LEU A 65 11.50 -5.78 2.93
C LEU A 65 12.16 -6.54 1.79
N GLU A 66 13.06 -7.41 2.16
CA GLU A 66 13.86 -8.13 1.18
C GLU A 66 13.01 -9.01 0.29
N LYS A 67 11.99 -9.65 0.85
CA LYS A 67 11.17 -10.59 0.11
C LYS A 67 9.68 -10.34 0.24
N SER A 68 9.30 -9.22 0.83
CA SER A 68 7.89 -8.90 0.99
C SER A 68 7.70 -7.42 1.18
N VAL A 69 6.45 -6.99 1.06
CA VAL A 69 6.03 -5.64 1.40
C VAL A 69 4.95 -5.78 2.46
N ILE A 70 5.09 -5.04 3.54
CA ILE A 70 4.10 -5.01 4.60
C ILE A 70 3.38 -3.69 4.53
N ALA A 71 2.06 -3.75 4.44
CA ALA A 71 1.21 -2.56 4.39
C ALA A 71 0.36 -2.53 5.65
N ILE A 72 0.42 -1.41 6.36
CA ILE A 72 -0.38 -1.20 7.55
C ILE A 72 -1.16 0.09 7.35
N ALA A 73 -2.47 0.03 7.55
CA ALA A 73 -3.32 1.18 7.32
C ALA A 73 -4.32 1.32 8.45
N ASN A 74 -4.84 2.54 8.62
CA ASN A 74 -5.90 2.76 9.59
C ASN A 74 -7.15 2.00 9.15
N ASP A 75 -7.90 1.53 10.13
CA ASP A 75 -9.17 0.83 9.88
C ASP A 75 -10.22 1.87 9.50
N PRO A 76 -10.85 1.77 8.33
CA PRO A 76 -11.89 2.73 7.97
C PRO A 76 -13.16 2.55 8.81
N ARG A 77 -13.23 1.51 9.63
CA ARG A 77 -14.34 1.30 10.56
C ARG A 77 -15.67 1.22 9.86
N THR A 78 -15.72 0.55 8.74
CA THR A 78 -16.94 0.41 7.98
C THR A 78 -16.98 -0.95 7.35
N MET A 79 -18.10 -1.25 6.71
CA MET A 79 -18.21 -2.45 5.92
C MET A 79 -17.24 -2.45 4.74
N LEU A 80 -16.64 -1.30 4.45
CA LEU A 80 -15.68 -1.19 3.36
C LEU A 80 -14.30 -1.75 3.73
N ALA A 81 -14.07 -2.05 5.01
CA ALA A 81 -12.74 -2.50 5.43
C ALA A 81 -12.29 -3.73 4.66
N SER A 82 -13.16 -4.73 4.53
CA SER A 82 -12.86 -5.94 3.77
C SER A 82 -12.60 -5.64 2.30
N ALA A 83 -13.44 -4.80 1.72
CA ALA A 83 -13.31 -4.47 0.31
C ALA A 83 -12.02 -3.70 0.07
N ALA A 84 -11.70 -2.77 0.97
CA ALA A 84 -10.48 -1.98 0.85
C ALA A 84 -9.25 -2.88 0.97
N GLN A 85 -9.28 -3.81 1.91
CA GLN A 85 -8.17 -4.74 2.09
C GLN A 85 -7.97 -5.59 0.85
N GLY A 86 -9.05 -6.11 0.28
CA GLY A 86 -8.97 -6.92 -0.92
C GLY A 86 -8.45 -6.12 -2.11
N TYR A 87 -8.89 -4.89 -2.23
CA TYR A 87 -8.46 -4.03 -3.32
C TYR A 87 -6.96 -3.75 -3.23
N VAL A 88 -6.48 -3.39 -2.05
CA VAL A 88 -5.07 -3.09 -1.86
C VAL A 88 -4.22 -4.33 -2.09
N TYR A 89 -4.67 -5.48 -1.58
CA TYR A 89 -3.96 -6.72 -1.77
C TYR A 89 -3.81 -7.04 -3.26
N LYS A 90 -4.89 -6.91 -4.01
CA LYS A 90 -4.87 -7.16 -5.44
C LYS A 90 -3.90 -6.24 -6.16
N LYS A 91 -3.90 -4.96 -5.81
CA LYS A 91 -3.01 -4.00 -6.45
C LYS A 91 -1.56 -4.29 -6.10
N LEU A 92 -1.29 -4.62 -4.85
CA LEU A 92 0.08 -4.96 -4.46
C LEU A 92 0.56 -6.20 -5.21
N ARG A 93 -0.28 -7.22 -5.30
CA ARG A 93 0.10 -8.42 -6.02
C ARG A 93 0.36 -8.13 -7.49
N LYS A 94 -0.44 -7.27 -8.08
CA LYS A 94 -0.28 -6.93 -9.49
C LYS A 94 1.05 -6.21 -9.73
N TYR A 95 1.33 -5.19 -8.93
CA TYR A 95 2.52 -4.37 -9.16
C TYR A 95 3.80 -5.08 -8.75
N LEU A 96 3.69 -6.07 -7.87
CA LEU A 96 4.85 -6.85 -7.43
C LEU A 96 4.99 -8.17 -8.20
N HIS A 97 4.15 -8.38 -9.21
CA HIS A 97 4.26 -9.59 -10.02
C HIS A 97 5.47 -9.47 -10.95
N PRO A 98 6.26 -10.52 -11.10
CA PRO A 98 7.48 -10.45 -11.92
C PRO A 98 7.25 -10.05 -13.37
N THR A 99 6.07 -10.36 -13.92
CA THR A 99 5.78 -10.04 -15.32
C THR A 99 5.06 -8.71 -15.50
N TYR A 100 4.81 -7.97 -14.40
CA TYR A 100 4.14 -6.69 -14.54
C TYR A 100 5.04 -5.69 -15.25
N GLU A 101 4.45 -4.96 -16.19
CA GLU A 101 5.14 -3.87 -16.86
C GLU A 101 4.35 -2.60 -16.65
N GLU A 102 5.08 -1.51 -16.50
CA GLU A 102 4.43 -0.22 -16.31
C GLU A 102 3.65 0.15 -17.56
N PRO A 103 2.39 0.56 -17.40
CA PRO A 103 1.58 0.94 -18.56
C PRO A 103 2.06 2.20 -19.25
#